data_3dd6eb1b69408903029caef7e16b9db1
#
_entry.id   3dd6eb1b69408903029caef7e16b9db1
#
_cell.length_a   1.000
_cell.length_b   1.000
_cell.length_c   1.000
_cell.angle_alpha   90.00
_cell.angle_beta   90.00
_cell.angle_gamma   90.00
#
_symmetry.space_group_name_H-M   'P 1'
#
loop_
_entity.id
_entity.type
_entity.pdbx_description
1 polymer ?
#
loop_
_entity_poly.entity_id
_entity_poly.type
_entity_poly.pdbx_seq_one_letter_code
_entity_poly.pdbx_strand_id
1 'polypeptide(L)'
;MEDFTNNVGISSQIECMESLAQRHSKAEEFLQVSGWSSHYRAVDGLLAHLMRKSKSESSKRLYLWHLYKFCLYTNKKPNELIAFRRDRAEKLAQEYADNLSRSSPRYSNLAVAILKAFFIANGFKRAKALELETYHAPPRFRITPEYIPTKSEVYSMADSACSLRDRAIILTLFSTGLRNSTLRAIRYKDVAEEIKKDYSNIMIPVYPEMKAIEPNACKGGKPYYTFTCDEATQALKLYIREREEKHGGFNNSEPLFCTEYNQLQKDERRKRPLTSRELQIVVKSAAKRAGIGHWEAVHPHCLRKSFETVLHSPLVDGGNLDTEVHLFLIGHSLPGSQDPYFDQSKPDRMRIQYSRLRFGRTTIENKFKVLRAAVAKAFEDTDLDPEQVIEEYVSLKHMTKTARPFGSSNSDLLQSKEGNRT
;
A
#
# COMPACT_ATOMS: atom_id res chain seq x y z
N MET A 1 32.63 -26.96 21.03
CA MET A 1 31.32 -26.46 21.46
C MET A 1 30.83 -25.48 20.42
N GLU A 2 30.71 -25.89 19.18
CA GLU A 2 30.18 -25.07 18.06
C GLU A 2 29.47 -25.96 17.08
N ASP A 3 28.25 -26.47 17.41
CA ASP A 3 27.43 -27.20 16.44
C ASP A 3 25.92 -27.26 16.82
N PHE A 4 25.45 -26.46 17.80
CA PHE A 4 24.05 -26.54 18.23
C PHE A 4 23.14 -25.40 17.77
N THR A 5 23.67 -24.36 17.06
CA THR A 5 22.87 -23.17 16.69
C THR A 5 22.30 -23.21 15.28
N ASN A 6 22.74 -24.12 14.42
CA ASN A 6 22.26 -24.21 13.03
C ASN A 6 21.02 -25.09 12.80
N ASN A 7 20.67 -25.95 13.76
CA ASN A 7 19.54 -26.87 13.57
C ASN A 7 18.16 -26.28 13.90
N VAL A 8 18.08 -25.23 14.72
CA VAL A 8 16.79 -24.60 15.08
C VAL A 8 16.23 -23.76 13.93
N GLY A 9 17.11 -23.15 13.12
CA GLY A 9 16.69 -22.35 11.96
C GLY A 9 16.14 -23.19 10.80
N ILE A 10 16.68 -24.38 10.60
CA ILE A 10 16.27 -25.29 9.51
C ILE A 10 14.95 -25.97 9.84
N SER A 11 14.74 -26.39 11.09
CA SER A 11 13.49 -27.00 11.52
C SER A 11 12.29 -26.03 11.40
N SER A 12 12.44 -24.78 11.82
CA SER A 12 11.38 -23.77 11.67
C SER A 12 11.10 -23.37 10.22
N GLN A 13 12.08 -23.43 9.33
CA GLN A 13 11.89 -23.24 7.89
C GLN A 13 11.18 -24.42 7.23
N ILE A 14 11.48 -25.63 7.63
CA ILE A 14 10.80 -26.86 7.16
C ILE A 14 9.36 -26.88 7.62
N GLU A 15 9.05 -26.60 8.88
CA GLU A 15 7.68 -26.48 9.39
C GLU A 15 6.90 -25.35 8.70
N CYS A 16 7.53 -24.22 8.39
CA CYS A 16 6.92 -23.16 7.62
C CYS A 16 6.65 -23.56 6.16
N MET A 17 7.56 -24.30 5.54
CA MET A 17 7.38 -24.83 4.17
C MET A 17 6.33 -25.94 4.12
N GLU A 18 6.28 -26.83 5.09
CA GLU A 18 5.24 -27.85 5.20
C GLU A 18 3.85 -27.26 5.45
N SER A 19 3.75 -26.24 6.31
CA SER A 19 2.50 -25.51 6.52
C SER A 19 2.05 -24.75 5.27
N LEU A 20 2.98 -24.23 4.46
CA LEU A 20 2.70 -23.58 3.18
C LEU A 20 2.30 -24.61 2.10
N ALA A 21 2.99 -25.77 2.05
CA ALA A 21 2.63 -26.87 1.15
C ALA A 21 1.25 -27.46 1.49
N GLN A 22 0.93 -27.63 2.78
CA GLN A 22 -0.41 -28.04 3.23
C GLN A 22 -1.49 -27.01 2.91
N ARG A 23 -1.19 -25.70 2.98
CA ARG A 23 -2.11 -24.63 2.55
C ARG A 23 -2.29 -24.61 1.05
N HIS A 24 -1.24 -24.89 0.26
CA HIS A 24 -1.33 -25.03 -1.19
C HIS A 24 -2.11 -26.28 -1.59
N SER A 25 -1.86 -27.43 -0.99
CA SER A 25 -2.61 -28.66 -1.19
C SER A 25 -4.10 -28.50 -0.87
N LYS A 26 -4.43 -27.84 0.25
CA LYS A 26 -5.82 -27.52 0.61
C LYS A 26 -6.46 -26.47 -0.32
N ALA A 27 -5.68 -25.55 -0.90
CA ALA A 27 -6.17 -24.62 -1.89
C ALA A 27 -6.37 -25.29 -3.26
N GLU A 28 -5.55 -26.26 -3.62
CA GLU A 28 -5.70 -27.06 -4.83
C GLU A 28 -6.87 -28.06 -4.70
N GLU A 29 -7.03 -28.69 -3.55
CA GLU A 29 -8.20 -29.51 -3.21
C GLU A 29 -9.49 -28.68 -3.25
N PHE A 30 -9.44 -27.42 -2.81
CA PHE A 30 -10.54 -26.47 -2.93
C PHE A 30 -10.79 -26.02 -4.37
N LEU A 31 -9.74 -25.88 -5.19
CA LEU A 31 -9.85 -25.57 -6.63
C LEU A 31 -10.33 -26.79 -7.43
N GLN A 32 -10.01 -28.00 -7.02
CA GLN A 32 -10.59 -29.23 -7.57
C GLN A 32 -12.06 -29.39 -7.19
N VAL A 33 -12.49 -28.82 -6.08
CA VAL A 33 -13.91 -28.62 -5.70
C VAL A 33 -14.56 -27.47 -6.49
N SER A 34 -13.94 -26.99 -7.58
CA SER A 34 -14.59 -26.09 -8.54
C SER A 34 -15.83 -26.69 -9.25
N GLY A 35 -16.04 -28.01 -9.14
CA GLY A 35 -17.31 -28.68 -9.43
C GLY A 35 -18.42 -28.43 -8.42
N TRP A 36 -18.22 -27.63 -7.39
CA TRP A 36 -19.25 -27.32 -6.40
C TRP A 36 -20.47 -26.62 -7.03
N SER A 37 -20.27 -25.70 -7.97
CA SER A 37 -21.37 -24.99 -8.65
C SER A 37 -22.25 -25.94 -9.47
N SER A 38 -21.68 -26.95 -10.13
CA SER A 38 -22.41 -27.91 -10.96
C SER A 38 -23.14 -29.02 -10.15
N HIS A 39 -22.79 -29.19 -8.87
CA HIS A 39 -23.36 -30.24 -8.02
C HIS A 39 -24.34 -29.73 -6.96
N TYR A 40 -24.28 -28.45 -6.59
CA TYR A 40 -25.05 -27.89 -5.49
C TYR A 40 -25.80 -26.61 -5.88
N ARG A 41 -27.11 -26.71 -6.06
CA ARG A 41 -27.99 -25.55 -6.32
C ARG A 41 -27.78 -24.40 -5.32
N ALA A 42 -27.49 -24.73 -4.06
CA ALA A 42 -27.25 -23.73 -3.02
C ALA A 42 -25.97 -22.90 -3.24
N VAL A 43 -24.95 -23.49 -3.86
CA VAL A 43 -23.72 -22.82 -4.26
C VAL A 43 -23.96 -21.90 -5.45
N ASP A 44 -24.75 -22.37 -6.43
CA ASP A 44 -25.14 -21.54 -7.59
C ASP A 44 -25.92 -20.29 -7.15
N GLY A 45 -26.84 -20.45 -6.20
CA GLY A 45 -27.55 -19.34 -5.57
C GLY A 45 -26.60 -18.29 -4.95
N LEU A 46 -25.60 -18.75 -4.19
CA LEU A 46 -24.58 -17.89 -3.60
C LEU A 46 -23.74 -17.17 -4.69
N LEU A 47 -23.27 -17.91 -5.71
CA LEU A 47 -22.46 -17.33 -6.79
C LEU A 47 -23.26 -16.28 -7.56
N ALA A 48 -24.52 -16.55 -7.90
CA ALA A 48 -25.40 -15.59 -8.55
C ALA A 48 -25.63 -14.33 -7.67
N HIS A 49 -25.76 -14.49 -6.35
CA HIS A 49 -25.87 -13.38 -5.42
C HIS A 49 -24.58 -12.52 -5.42
N LEU A 50 -23.42 -13.17 -5.38
CA LEU A 50 -22.12 -12.48 -5.41
C LEU A 50 -21.89 -11.73 -6.73
N MET A 51 -22.26 -12.30 -7.88
CA MET A 51 -22.16 -11.64 -9.18
C MET A 51 -22.94 -10.34 -9.26
N ARG A 52 -24.08 -10.26 -8.59
CA ARG A 52 -24.88 -9.03 -8.51
C ARG A 52 -24.27 -7.96 -7.60
N LYS A 53 -23.46 -8.36 -6.59
CA LYS A 53 -22.87 -7.45 -5.60
C LYS A 53 -21.39 -7.14 -5.86
N SER A 54 -20.63 -8.13 -6.25
CA SER A 54 -19.18 -8.01 -6.46
C SER A 54 -18.74 -8.99 -7.51
N LYS A 55 -18.18 -8.49 -8.62
CA LYS A 55 -17.61 -9.32 -9.69
C LYS A 55 -16.19 -9.83 -9.34
N SER A 56 -15.77 -9.74 -8.08
CA SER A 56 -14.41 -10.08 -7.65
C SER A 56 -14.24 -11.59 -7.46
N GLU A 57 -13.33 -12.21 -8.22
CA GLU A 57 -12.96 -13.61 -8.06
C GLU A 57 -12.37 -13.92 -6.68
N SER A 58 -11.64 -12.98 -6.08
CA SER A 58 -11.12 -13.12 -4.70
C SER A 58 -12.27 -13.24 -3.69
N SER A 59 -13.34 -12.45 -3.87
CA SER A 59 -14.52 -12.55 -3.01
C SER A 59 -15.22 -13.89 -3.19
N LYS A 60 -15.39 -14.37 -4.42
CA LYS A 60 -15.98 -15.70 -4.68
C LYS A 60 -15.19 -16.80 -3.95
N ARG A 61 -13.86 -16.83 -4.13
CA ARG A 61 -12.99 -17.82 -3.46
C ARG A 61 -13.11 -17.77 -1.95
N LEU A 62 -13.16 -16.58 -1.36
CA LEU A 62 -13.28 -16.39 0.07
C LEU A 62 -14.63 -16.91 0.60
N TYR A 63 -15.73 -16.62 -0.09
CA TYR A 63 -17.06 -17.06 0.29
C TYR A 63 -17.20 -18.59 0.16
N LEU A 64 -16.72 -19.17 -0.92
CA LEU A 64 -16.73 -20.61 -1.13
C LEU A 64 -15.87 -21.33 -0.09
N TRP A 65 -14.72 -20.77 0.25
CA TRP A 65 -13.84 -21.31 1.29
C TRP A 65 -14.52 -21.36 2.66
N HIS A 66 -15.17 -20.28 3.08
CA HIS A 66 -15.90 -20.27 4.35
C HIS A 66 -17.09 -21.21 4.33
N LEU A 67 -17.84 -21.27 3.24
CA LEU A 67 -18.93 -22.24 3.10
C LEU A 67 -18.43 -23.68 3.18
N TYR A 68 -17.34 -24.01 2.48
CA TYR A 68 -16.70 -25.31 2.57
C TYR A 68 -16.30 -25.66 4.00
N LYS A 69 -15.65 -24.75 4.72
CA LYS A 69 -15.29 -24.96 6.14
C LYS A 69 -16.51 -25.18 7.02
N PHE A 70 -17.59 -24.46 6.77
CA PHE A 70 -18.84 -24.65 7.48
C PHE A 70 -19.49 -26.00 7.17
N CYS A 71 -19.46 -26.47 5.92
CA CYS A 71 -19.90 -27.80 5.52
C CYS A 71 -19.10 -28.91 6.22
N LEU A 72 -17.78 -28.75 6.32
CA LEU A 72 -16.91 -29.68 7.05
C LEU A 72 -17.26 -29.71 8.55
N TYR A 73 -17.45 -28.55 9.16
CA TYR A 73 -17.78 -28.42 10.57
C TYR A 73 -19.11 -29.10 10.92
N THR A 74 -20.13 -28.90 10.08
CA THR A 74 -21.47 -29.45 10.29
C THR A 74 -21.63 -30.89 9.77
N ASN A 75 -20.64 -31.40 9.04
CA ASN A 75 -20.73 -32.65 8.26
C ASN A 75 -21.99 -32.70 7.35
N LYS A 76 -22.29 -31.58 6.69
CA LYS A 76 -23.45 -31.39 5.80
C LYS A 76 -23.04 -30.82 4.47
N LYS A 77 -23.76 -31.22 3.41
CA LYS A 77 -23.63 -30.66 2.07
C LYS A 77 -24.37 -29.34 1.96
N PRO A 78 -23.99 -28.43 1.06
CA PRO A 78 -24.62 -27.11 0.88
C PRO A 78 -26.15 -27.18 0.73
N ASN A 79 -26.67 -28.13 -0.05
CA ASN A 79 -28.13 -28.31 -0.23
C ASN A 79 -28.86 -28.79 1.03
N GLU A 80 -28.20 -29.54 1.88
CA GLU A 80 -28.79 -29.99 3.17
C GLU A 80 -28.88 -28.80 4.16
N LEU A 81 -27.90 -27.88 4.12
CA LEU A 81 -27.89 -26.69 4.98
C LEU A 81 -29.09 -25.78 4.73
N ILE A 82 -29.47 -25.57 3.47
CA ILE A 82 -30.62 -24.74 3.11
C ILE A 82 -31.99 -25.42 3.36
N ALA A 83 -32.00 -26.75 3.59
CA ALA A 83 -33.20 -27.47 3.94
C ALA A 83 -33.49 -27.39 5.46
N PHE A 84 -32.59 -26.89 6.28
CA PHE A 84 -32.83 -26.75 7.72
C PHE A 84 -33.89 -25.68 8.03
N ARG A 85 -34.59 -25.88 9.14
CA ARG A 85 -35.40 -24.83 9.75
C ARG A 85 -34.45 -23.71 10.20
N ARG A 86 -34.98 -22.48 10.24
CA ARG A 86 -34.22 -21.26 10.58
C ARG A 86 -33.48 -21.42 11.93
N ASP A 87 -34.19 -21.80 12.96
CA ASP A 87 -33.68 -22.00 14.33
C ASP A 87 -32.46 -22.93 14.36
N ARG A 88 -32.51 -24.03 13.61
CA ARG A 88 -31.40 -24.98 13.50
C ARG A 88 -30.23 -24.40 12.70
N ALA A 89 -30.50 -23.69 11.62
CA ALA A 89 -29.45 -23.04 10.81
C ALA A 89 -28.74 -21.97 11.62
N GLU A 90 -29.47 -21.15 12.38
CA GLU A 90 -28.94 -20.11 13.27
C GLU A 90 -28.03 -20.71 14.34
N LYS A 91 -28.52 -21.75 15.05
CA LYS A 91 -27.76 -22.44 16.10
C LYS A 91 -26.42 -22.95 15.56
N LEU A 92 -26.44 -23.70 14.46
CA LEU A 92 -25.23 -24.29 13.88
C LEU A 92 -24.27 -23.22 13.37
N ALA A 93 -24.78 -22.13 12.76
CA ALA A 93 -23.97 -21.05 12.26
C ALA A 93 -23.33 -20.25 13.41
N GLN A 94 -24.06 -20.03 14.52
CA GLN A 94 -23.54 -19.36 15.71
C GLN A 94 -22.49 -20.24 16.42
N GLU A 95 -22.73 -21.52 16.63
CA GLU A 95 -21.74 -22.44 17.21
C GLU A 95 -20.43 -22.48 16.40
N TYR A 96 -20.53 -22.46 15.06
CA TYR A 96 -19.36 -22.39 14.21
C TYR A 96 -18.62 -21.04 14.36
N ALA A 97 -19.35 -19.94 14.42
CA ALA A 97 -18.80 -18.62 14.62
C ALA A 97 -18.14 -18.48 16.01
N ASP A 98 -18.77 -19.03 17.06
CA ASP A 98 -18.22 -19.09 18.43
C ASP A 98 -16.88 -19.82 18.45
N ASN A 99 -16.79 -20.95 17.76
CA ASN A 99 -15.54 -21.72 17.66
C ASN A 99 -14.43 -20.91 16.98
N LEU A 100 -14.74 -20.23 15.88
CA LEU A 100 -13.77 -19.38 15.19
C LEU A 100 -13.35 -18.16 16.03
N SER A 101 -14.23 -17.62 16.86
CA SER A 101 -13.97 -16.40 17.64
C SER A 101 -12.85 -16.58 18.65
N ARG A 102 -12.61 -17.82 19.12
CA ARG A 102 -11.50 -18.17 20.03
C ARG A 102 -10.14 -17.84 19.45
N SER A 103 -9.99 -17.95 18.14
CA SER A 103 -8.74 -17.63 17.43
C SER A 103 -8.73 -16.22 16.82
N SER A 104 -9.86 -15.77 16.28
CA SER A 104 -9.95 -14.46 15.63
C SER A 104 -11.38 -13.93 15.56
N PRO A 105 -11.77 -12.95 16.39
CA PRO A 105 -13.09 -12.33 16.34
C PRO A 105 -13.44 -11.74 14.97
N ARG A 106 -12.47 -11.13 14.27
CA ARG A 106 -12.68 -10.56 12.91
C ARG A 106 -12.93 -11.62 11.86
N TYR A 107 -12.26 -12.77 11.96
CA TYR A 107 -12.46 -13.88 11.05
C TYR A 107 -13.84 -14.53 11.30
N SER A 108 -14.26 -14.62 12.55
CA SER A 108 -15.59 -15.05 12.92
C SER A 108 -16.67 -14.12 12.36
N ASN A 109 -16.53 -12.79 12.53
CA ASN A 109 -17.47 -11.82 11.96
C ASN A 109 -17.56 -11.91 10.44
N LEU A 110 -16.45 -12.20 9.76
CA LEU A 110 -16.44 -12.45 8.33
C LEU A 110 -17.22 -13.74 7.98
N ALA A 111 -17.04 -14.81 8.74
CA ALA A 111 -17.79 -16.06 8.57
C ALA A 111 -19.30 -15.81 8.75
N VAL A 112 -19.70 -15.09 9.80
CA VAL A 112 -21.09 -14.68 10.05
C VAL A 112 -21.67 -13.95 8.84
N ALA A 113 -20.96 -12.96 8.31
CA ALA A 113 -21.41 -12.19 7.14
C ALA A 113 -21.58 -13.08 5.89
N ILE A 114 -20.67 -14.03 5.69
CA ILE A 114 -20.69 -14.97 4.57
C ILE A 114 -21.85 -15.95 4.70
N LEU A 115 -22.07 -16.52 5.89
CA LEU A 115 -23.17 -17.45 6.14
C LEU A 115 -24.54 -16.73 5.99
N LYS A 116 -24.69 -15.51 6.51
CA LYS A 116 -25.87 -14.69 6.26
C LYS A 116 -26.12 -14.51 4.76
N ALA A 117 -25.08 -14.17 3.99
CA ALA A 117 -25.21 -14.02 2.54
C ALA A 117 -25.60 -15.33 1.84
N PHE A 118 -25.05 -16.48 2.25
CA PHE A 118 -25.38 -17.80 1.72
C PHE A 118 -26.87 -18.15 1.92
N PHE A 119 -27.37 -17.97 3.12
CA PHE A 119 -28.78 -18.28 3.42
C PHE A 119 -29.71 -17.27 2.74
N ILE A 120 -29.39 -15.98 2.69
CA ILE A 120 -30.18 -14.96 1.96
C ILE A 120 -30.24 -15.30 0.46
N ALA A 121 -29.13 -15.71 -0.13
CA ALA A 121 -29.04 -16.09 -1.54
C ALA A 121 -29.94 -17.28 -1.89
N ASN A 122 -30.21 -18.12 -0.91
CA ASN A 122 -30.98 -19.36 -1.03
C ASN A 122 -32.41 -19.29 -0.46
N GLY A 123 -33.00 -18.10 -0.39
CA GLY A 123 -34.42 -17.93 -0.10
C GLY A 123 -34.76 -17.46 1.32
N PHE A 124 -33.77 -17.29 2.20
CA PHE A 124 -34.01 -16.61 3.47
C PHE A 124 -34.16 -15.11 3.19
N LYS A 125 -35.39 -14.59 3.18
CA LYS A 125 -35.68 -13.17 2.94
C LYS A 125 -34.98 -12.29 3.98
N ARG A 126 -34.62 -11.04 3.61
CA ARG A 126 -33.92 -10.09 4.49
C ARG A 126 -34.53 -9.95 5.89
N ALA A 127 -35.87 -9.83 5.99
CA ALA A 127 -36.58 -9.79 7.26
C ALA A 127 -36.56 -11.11 8.03
N LYS A 128 -36.11 -12.21 7.40
CA LYS A 128 -35.96 -13.56 7.97
C LYS A 128 -34.54 -14.08 7.81
N ALA A 129 -33.54 -13.19 7.56
CA ALA A 129 -32.13 -13.57 7.57
C ALA A 129 -31.76 -14.13 8.95
N LEU A 130 -30.73 -14.98 8.99
CA LEU A 130 -30.25 -15.54 10.26
C LEU A 130 -29.89 -14.41 11.24
N GLU A 131 -30.39 -14.52 12.45
CA GLU A 131 -30.05 -13.63 13.55
C GLU A 131 -28.80 -14.19 14.24
N LEU A 132 -27.64 -13.77 13.73
CA LEU A 132 -26.36 -14.17 14.27
C LEU A 132 -25.70 -13.01 14.96
N GLU A 133 -25.12 -13.27 16.13
CA GLU A 133 -24.34 -12.28 16.86
C GLU A 133 -22.96 -12.10 16.26
N THR A 134 -22.42 -10.91 16.44
CA THR A 134 -21.06 -10.56 16.04
C THR A 134 -20.18 -10.35 17.27
N TYR A 135 -18.88 -10.57 17.12
CA TYR A 135 -17.93 -10.52 18.21
C TYR A 135 -17.25 -9.16 18.27
N HIS A 136 -17.02 -8.68 19.48
CA HIS A 136 -16.20 -7.50 19.68
C HIS A 136 -14.78 -7.75 19.14
N ALA A 137 -14.38 -6.99 18.16
CA ALA A 137 -13.04 -7.04 17.60
C ALA A 137 -12.30 -5.73 17.95
N PRO A 138 -11.31 -5.76 18.85
CA PRO A 138 -10.60 -4.55 19.25
C PRO A 138 -10.11 -3.75 18.03
N PRO A 139 -10.18 -2.41 18.07
CA PRO A 139 -9.52 -1.58 17.07
C PRO A 139 -8.05 -1.98 16.96
N ARG A 140 -7.50 -2.02 15.74
CA ARG A 140 -6.10 -2.39 15.48
C ARG A 140 -5.70 -3.81 15.87
N PHE A 141 -6.66 -4.70 16.19
CA PHE A 141 -6.35 -6.12 16.41
C PHE A 141 -5.71 -6.72 15.14
N ARG A 142 -4.49 -7.28 15.28
CA ARG A 142 -3.75 -7.94 14.21
C ARG A 142 -3.06 -9.18 14.77
N ILE A 143 -3.31 -10.32 14.14
CA ILE A 143 -2.62 -11.58 14.45
C ILE A 143 -1.18 -11.53 13.91
N THR A 144 -1.01 -10.99 12.70
CA THR A 144 0.31 -10.87 12.07
C THR A 144 0.88 -9.49 12.34
N PRO A 145 2.07 -9.40 12.92
CA PRO A 145 2.78 -8.14 13.11
C PRO A 145 2.95 -7.40 11.77
N GLU A 146 2.86 -6.09 11.81
CA GLU A 146 3.12 -5.21 10.69
C GLU A 146 4.09 -4.13 11.13
N TYR A 147 5.14 -3.93 10.36
CA TYR A 147 6.09 -2.85 10.56
C TYR A 147 6.00 -1.86 9.41
N ILE A 148 5.80 -0.59 9.73
CA ILE A 148 5.74 0.50 8.76
C ILE A 148 7.11 1.16 8.72
N PRO A 149 7.91 0.96 7.66
CA PRO A 149 9.21 1.58 7.54
C PRO A 149 9.11 3.10 7.55
N THR A 150 10.01 3.75 8.27
CA THR A 150 10.23 5.19 8.21
C THR A 150 10.73 5.59 6.82
N LYS A 151 10.63 6.86 6.48
CA LYS A 151 11.17 7.40 5.22
C LYS A 151 12.66 7.03 5.02
N SER A 152 13.48 7.18 6.05
CA SER A 152 14.90 6.82 5.99
C SER A 152 15.13 5.34 5.72
N GLU A 153 14.36 4.47 6.38
CA GLU A 153 14.44 3.02 6.16
C GLU A 153 14.01 2.63 4.74
N VAL A 154 12.98 3.29 4.18
CA VAL A 154 12.59 3.04 2.78
C VAL A 154 13.72 3.37 1.82
N TYR A 155 14.42 4.48 2.02
CA TYR A 155 15.60 4.80 1.21
C TYR A 155 16.75 3.80 1.40
N SER A 156 16.99 3.36 2.64
CA SER A 156 17.97 2.31 2.92
C SER A 156 17.60 0.99 2.21
N MET A 157 16.30 0.64 2.18
CA MET A 157 15.81 -0.51 1.41
C MET A 157 16.05 -0.34 -0.09
N ALA A 158 15.80 0.85 -0.64
CA ALA A 158 16.04 1.14 -2.05
C ALA A 158 17.52 1.09 -2.42
N ASP A 159 18.41 1.56 -1.55
CA ASP A 159 19.86 1.50 -1.74
C ASP A 159 20.39 0.07 -1.62
N SER A 160 19.77 -0.76 -0.81
CA SER A 160 20.11 -2.19 -0.62
C SER A 160 19.38 -3.10 -1.62
N ALA A 161 18.71 -2.55 -2.64
CA ALA A 161 18.04 -3.33 -3.66
C ALA A 161 19.06 -4.10 -4.54
N CYS A 162 18.69 -5.31 -5.01
CA CYS A 162 19.59 -6.13 -5.82
C CYS A 162 19.75 -5.64 -7.26
N SER A 163 18.81 -4.86 -7.77
CA SER A 163 18.79 -4.41 -9.16
C SER A 163 18.16 -3.01 -9.28
N LEU A 164 18.38 -2.35 -10.41
CA LEU A 164 17.73 -1.08 -10.72
C LEU A 164 16.20 -1.23 -10.77
N ARG A 165 15.70 -2.39 -11.23
CA ARG A 165 14.27 -2.74 -11.19
C ARG A 165 13.73 -2.73 -9.76
N ASP A 166 14.38 -3.44 -8.84
CA ASP A 166 13.91 -3.59 -7.46
C ASP A 166 13.96 -2.25 -6.73
N ARG A 167 15.02 -1.45 -6.99
CA ARG A 167 15.11 -0.07 -6.50
C ARG A 167 13.94 0.78 -7.00
N ALA A 168 13.65 0.74 -8.30
CA ALA A 168 12.54 1.47 -8.89
C ALA A 168 11.18 1.01 -8.32
N ILE A 169 10.99 -0.30 -8.10
CA ILE A 169 9.78 -0.86 -7.48
C ILE A 169 9.56 -0.28 -6.07
N ILE A 170 10.59 -0.29 -5.22
CA ILE A 170 10.49 0.16 -3.83
C ILE A 170 10.14 1.65 -3.77
N LEU A 171 10.87 2.48 -4.53
CA LEU A 171 10.64 3.91 -4.56
C LEU A 171 9.30 4.28 -5.21
N THR A 172 8.88 3.57 -6.25
CA THR A 172 7.55 3.77 -6.86
C THR A 172 6.44 3.42 -5.87
N LEU A 173 6.49 2.27 -5.19
CA LEU A 173 5.50 1.91 -4.17
C LEU A 173 5.41 2.95 -3.06
N PHE A 174 6.55 3.43 -2.59
CA PHE A 174 6.65 4.42 -1.52
C PHE A 174 6.09 5.77 -1.95
N SER A 175 6.48 6.27 -3.13
CA SER A 175 6.10 7.61 -3.56
C SER A 175 4.66 7.72 -4.10
N THR A 176 4.12 6.63 -4.64
CA THR A 176 2.78 6.61 -5.25
C THR A 176 1.70 6.04 -4.35
N GLY A 177 2.09 5.30 -3.32
CA GLY A 177 1.17 4.56 -2.47
C GLY A 177 0.32 3.50 -3.20
N LEU A 178 0.71 3.06 -4.38
CA LEU A 178 -0.01 2.07 -5.17
C LEU A 178 -0.22 0.75 -4.42
N ARG A 179 -1.36 0.13 -4.66
CA ARG A 179 -1.58 -1.26 -4.20
C ARG A 179 -0.73 -2.23 -5.02
N ASN A 180 -0.32 -3.34 -4.40
CA ASN A 180 0.44 -4.41 -5.07
C ASN A 180 -0.15 -4.78 -6.45
N SER A 181 -1.45 -5.05 -6.51
CA SER A 181 -2.14 -5.40 -7.75
C SER A 181 -2.12 -4.27 -8.79
N THR A 182 -2.23 -3.02 -8.35
CA THR A 182 -2.20 -1.86 -9.25
C THR A 182 -0.80 -1.69 -9.85
N LEU A 183 0.26 -1.76 -9.05
CA LEU A 183 1.64 -1.68 -9.57
C LEU A 183 1.90 -2.73 -10.66
N ARG A 184 1.44 -3.96 -10.45
CA ARG A 184 1.62 -5.07 -11.41
C ARG A 184 0.81 -4.91 -12.69
N ALA A 185 -0.25 -4.12 -12.65
CA ALA A 185 -1.10 -3.85 -13.82
C ALA A 185 -0.59 -2.73 -14.72
N ILE A 186 0.36 -1.89 -14.24
CA ILE A 186 0.90 -0.76 -15.01
C ILE A 186 1.66 -1.28 -16.23
N ARG A 187 1.41 -0.65 -17.37
CA ARG A 187 2.09 -0.90 -18.65
C ARG A 187 3.03 0.26 -18.98
N TYR A 188 3.98 0.02 -19.88
CA TYR A 188 4.92 1.07 -20.32
C TYR A 188 4.18 2.28 -20.91
N LYS A 189 3.12 2.05 -21.70
CA LYS A 189 2.27 3.12 -22.26
C LYS A 189 1.75 4.11 -21.23
N ASP A 190 1.52 3.65 -19.99
CA ASP A 190 0.92 4.47 -18.93
C ASP A 190 1.86 5.56 -18.40
N VAL A 191 3.16 5.42 -18.67
CA VAL A 191 4.20 6.34 -18.21
C VAL A 191 5.07 6.91 -19.35
N ALA A 192 5.00 6.35 -20.56
CA ALA A 192 5.89 6.66 -21.67
C ALA A 192 5.90 8.15 -22.05
N GLU A 193 4.72 8.77 -22.15
CA GLU A 193 4.61 10.18 -22.50
C GLU A 193 5.13 11.12 -21.39
N GLU A 194 4.92 10.75 -20.13
CA GLU A 194 5.43 11.49 -18.99
C GLU A 194 6.98 11.44 -18.91
N ILE A 195 7.55 10.27 -19.25
CA ILE A 195 9.01 10.09 -19.32
C ILE A 195 9.61 10.93 -20.45
N LYS A 196 8.97 10.96 -21.63
CA LYS A 196 9.43 11.80 -22.77
C LYS A 196 9.40 13.29 -22.47
N LYS A 197 8.41 13.76 -21.70
CA LYS A 197 8.30 15.17 -21.27
C LYS A 197 9.28 15.53 -20.16
N ASP A 198 10.07 14.58 -19.70
CA ASP A 198 11.12 14.73 -18.68
C ASP A 198 10.66 15.33 -17.34
N TYR A 199 9.42 15.14 -16.98
CA TYR A 199 8.93 15.58 -15.67
C TYR A 199 9.73 14.95 -14.53
N SER A 200 9.93 15.72 -13.46
CA SER A 200 10.52 15.24 -12.19
C SER A 200 9.54 14.36 -11.39
N ASN A 201 8.24 14.55 -11.60
CA ASN A 201 7.18 13.76 -10.97
C ASN A 201 6.32 13.12 -12.05
N ILE A 202 6.58 11.86 -12.38
CA ILE A 202 5.83 11.12 -13.40
C ILE A 202 4.43 10.79 -12.86
N MET A 203 3.40 11.15 -13.61
CA MET A 203 2.02 10.76 -13.33
C MET A 203 1.82 9.28 -13.66
N ILE A 204 1.20 8.57 -12.73
CA ILE A 204 0.81 7.16 -12.91
C ILE A 204 -0.71 7.09 -12.84
N PRO A 205 -1.39 6.84 -13.96
CA PRO A 205 -2.84 6.69 -14.00
C PRO A 205 -3.27 5.33 -13.47
N VAL A 206 -4.43 5.29 -12.82
CA VAL A 206 -5.09 4.06 -12.37
C VAL A 206 -6.53 4.09 -12.87
N TYR A 207 -6.91 3.10 -13.67
CA TYR A 207 -8.18 3.08 -14.37
C TYR A 207 -8.82 1.68 -14.37
N PRO A 208 -10.15 1.57 -14.54
CA PRO A 208 -10.89 0.31 -14.39
C PRO A 208 -10.43 -0.81 -15.31
N GLU A 209 -9.98 -0.50 -16.54
CA GLU A 209 -9.54 -1.48 -17.55
C GLU A 209 -8.29 -2.26 -17.11
N MET A 210 -7.51 -1.73 -16.15
CA MET A 210 -6.41 -2.47 -15.54
C MET A 210 -6.86 -3.79 -14.90
N LYS A 211 -8.16 -3.96 -14.59
CA LYS A 211 -8.71 -5.21 -14.07
C LYS A 211 -8.67 -6.37 -15.06
N ALA A 212 -8.59 -6.08 -16.35
CA ALA A 212 -8.40 -7.12 -17.37
C ALA A 212 -7.00 -7.76 -17.28
N ILE A 213 -6.03 -7.01 -16.74
CA ILE A 213 -4.65 -7.46 -16.54
C ILE A 213 -4.50 -8.10 -15.16
N GLU A 214 -4.97 -7.39 -14.14
CA GLU A 214 -4.90 -7.80 -12.74
C GLU A 214 -6.26 -7.54 -12.07
N PRO A 215 -7.03 -8.59 -11.75
CA PRO A 215 -8.43 -8.45 -11.30
C PRO A 215 -8.62 -7.56 -10.07
N ASN A 216 -7.59 -7.43 -9.24
CA ASN A 216 -7.63 -6.61 -8.02
C ASN A 216 -7.05 -5.19 -8.22
N ALA A 217 -6.64 -4.82 -9.43
CA ALA A 217 -6.24 -3.45 -9.75
C ALA A 217 -7.46 -2.51 -9.73
N CYS A 218 -7.23 -1.22 -9.56
CA CYS A 218 -8.26 -0.19 -9.48
C CYS A 218 -9.45 -0.61 -8.59
N LYS A 219 -9.18 -0.87 -7.30
CA LYS A 219 -10.20 -1.32 -6.35
C LYS A 219 -11.37 -0.33 -6.29
N GLY A 220 -12.59 -0.87 -6.39
CA GLY A 220 -13.81 -0.05 -6.47
C GLY A 220 -14.15 0.45 -7.88
N GLY A 221 -13.23 0.36 -8.86
CA GLY A 221 -13.48 0.80 -10.24
C GLY A 221 -13.47 2.32 -10.43
N LYS A 222 -13.01 3.09 -9.44
CA LYS A 222 -12.86 4.54 -9.56
C LYS A 222 -11.49 4.87 -10.15
N PRO A 223 -11.42 5.64 -11.25
CA PRO A 223 -10.16 6.11 -11.80
C PRO A 223 -9.55 7.15 -10.87
N TYR A 224 -8.22 7.17 -10.80
CA TYR A 224 -7.44 8.21 -10.16
C TYR A 224 -6.03 8.21 -10.73
N TYR A 225 -5.22 9.15 -10.34
CA TYR A 225 -3.78 9.16 -10.63
C TYR A 225 -2.99 9.58 -9.38
N THR A 226 -1.73 9.24 -9.39
CA THR A 226 -0.75 9.62 -8.38
C THR A 226 0.56 9.95 -9.09
N PHE A 227 1.59 10.36 -8.34
CA PHE A 227 2.85 10.75 -8.94
C PHE A 227 4.03 10.05 -8.27
N THR A 228 5.14 9.93 -8.99
CA THR A 228 6.41 9.53 -8.41
C THR A 228 7.12 10.74 -7.80
N CYS A 229 7.89 10.57 -6.72
CA CYS A 229 8.83 11.59 -6.29
C CYS A 229 10.06 11.63 -7.22
N ASP A 230 10.89 12.65 -7.10
CA ASP A 230 12.08 12.85 -7.95
C ASP A 230 13.00 11.61 -7.94
N GLU A 231 13.33 11.08 -6.77
CA GLU A 231 14.19 9.90 -6.64
C GLU A 231 13.56 8.64 -7.26
N ALA A 232 12.25 8.49 -7.14
CA ALA A 232 11.53 7.38 -7.77
C ALA A 232 11.50 7.53 -9.29
N THR A 233 11.32 8.75 -9.79
CA THR A 233 11.39 9.09 -11.22
C THR A 233 12.75 8.75 -11.80
N GLN A 234 13.83 9.16 -11.14
CA GLN A 234 15.20 8.86 -11.55
C GLN A 234 15.48 7.36 -11.56
N ALA A 235 15.07 6.66 -10.49
CA ALA A 235 15.22 5.20 -10.43
C ALA A 235 14.44 4.49 -11.53
N LEU A 236 13.23 4.96 -11.86
CA LEU A 236 12.41 4.42 -12.93
C LEU A 236 13.05 4.65 -14.31
N LYS A 237 13.57 5.85 -14.58
CA LYS A 237 14.28 6.18 -15.83
C LYS A 237 15.54 5.32 -16.00
N LEU A 238 16.31 5.11 -14.92
CA LEU A 238 17.49 4.23 -14.95
C LEU A 238 17.12 2.78 -15.24
N TYR A 239 16.09 2.25 -14.60
CA TYR A 239 15.60 0.90 -14.85
C TYR A 239 15.10 0.74 -16.29
N ILE A 240 14.36 1.70 -16.81
CA ILE A 240 13.86 1.67 -18.20
C ILE A 240 15.03 1.64 -19.18
N ARG A 241 16.03 2.51 -19.00
CA ARG A 241 17.24 2.54 -19.83
C ARG A 241 17.98 1.20 -19.79
N GLU A 242 18.23 0.65 -18.61
CA GLU A 242 18.86 -0.66 -18.45
C GLU A 242 18.10 -1.77 -19.20
N ARG A 243 16.77 -1.72 -19.13
CA ARG A 243 15.92 -2.70 -19.78
C ARG A 243 15.92 -2.54 -21.31
N GLU A 244 15.94 -1.31 -21.81
CA GLU A 244 16.08 -1.01 -23.24
C GLU A 244 17.43 -1.51 -23.78
N GLU A 245 18.50 -1.30 -23.06
CA GLU A 245 19.84 -1.81 -23.41
C GLU A 245 19.90 -3.34 -23.44
N LYS A 246 19.26 -4.02 -22.49
CA LYS A 246 19.24 -5.49 -22.37
C LYS A 246 18.33 -6.20 -23.38
N HIS A 247 17.23 -5.57 -23.78
CA HIS A 247 16.13 -6.23 -24.51
C HIS A 247 15.65 -5.48 -25.76
N GLY A 248 16.25 -4.35 -26.10
CA GLY A 248 15.71 -3.43 -27.11
C GLY A 248 14.53 -2.61 -26.58
N GLY A 249 13.92 -1.78 -27.43
CA GLY A 249 12.85 -0.87 -27.02
C GLY A 249 11.63 -1.54 -26.43
N PHE A 250 10.85 -0.79 -25.65
CA PHE A 250 9.60 -1.24 -25.07
C PHE A 250 8.46 -1.31 -26.10
N ASN A 251 7.66 -2.34 -26.01
CA ASN A 251 6.31 -2.30 -26.59
C ASN A 251 5.36 -1.64 -25.56
N ASN A 252 4.46 -0.79 -26.05
CA ASN A 252 3.48 -0.09 -25.23
C ASN A 252 2.64 -1.00 -24.32
N SER A 253 2.37 -2.23 -24.75
CA SER A 253 1.59 -3.23 -24.03
C SER A 253 2.39 -4.01 -22.98
N GLU A 254 3.72 -3.86 -22.94
CA GLU A 254 4.55 -4.57 -21.97
C GLU A 254 4.34 -4.07 -20.54
N PRO A 255 4.46 -4.94 -19.53
CA PRO A 255 4.40 -4.50 -18.15
C PRO A 255 5.54 -3.54 -17.84
N LEU A 256 5.26 -2.48 -17.08
CA LEU A 256 6.31 -1.57 -16.62
C LEU A 256 7.36 -2.33 -15.82
N PHE A 257 6.95 -3.17 -14.89
CA PHE A 257 7.82 -4.06 -14.14
C PHE A 257 7.57 -5.52 -14.53
N CYS A 258 8.56 -6.16 -15.13
CA CYS A 258 8.48 -7.55 -15.54
C CYS A 258 9.14 -8.50 -14.53
N THR A 259 8.81 -9.80 -14.64
CA THR A 259 9.48 -10.85 -13.88
C THR A 259 10.94 -11.02 -14.33
N GLU A 260 11.81 -11.42 -13.39
CA GLU A 260 13.18 -11.85 -13.67
C GLU A 260 13.39 -13.35 -13.43
N TYR A 261 12.31 -14.12 -13.47
CA TYR A 261 12.37 -15.55 -13.25
C TYR A 261 13.26 -16.27 -14.28
N ASN A 262 14.38 -16.80 -13.82
CA ASN A 262 15.47 -17.29 -14.69
C ASN A 262 15.09 -18.49 -15.60
N GLN A 263 14.05 -19.24 -15.28
CA GLN A 263 13.62 -20.38 -16.09
C GLN A 263 12.85 -19.96 -17.35
N LEU A 264 12.43 -18.69 -17.46
CA LEU A 264 11.78 -18.17 -18.64
C LEU A 264 12.79 -17.64 -19.65
N GLN A 265 12.49 -17.78 -20.94
CA GLN A 265 13.28 -17.13 -22.00
C GLN A 265 13.18 -15.60 -21.88
N LYS A 266 14.19 -14.89 -22.41
CA LYS A 266 14.27 -13.43 -22.30
C LYS A 266 13.01 -12.73 -22.82
N ASP A 267 12.48 -13.13 -23.98
CA ASP A 267 11.32 -12.55 -24.60
C ASP A 267 10.01 -12.82 -23.84
N GLU A 268 9.94 -13.94 -23.14
CA GLU A 268 8.79 -14.24 -22.29
C GLU A 268 8.83 -13.43 -20.99
N ARG A 269 10.02 -13.27 -20.39
CA ARG A 269 10.19 -12.45 -19.16
C ARG A 269 9.71 -11.03 -19.37
N ARG A 270 10.12 -10.39 -20.47
CA ARG A 270 9.75 -8.99 -20.74
C ARG A 270 8.24 -8.76 -20.86
N LYS A 271 7.49 -9.77 -21.31
CA LYS A 271 6.03 -9.72 -21.49
C LYS A 271 5.25 -10.08 -20.22
N ARG A 272 5.90 -10.70 -19.25
CA ARG A 272 5.23 -11.22 -18.06
C ARG A 272 5.35 -10.25 -16.88
N PRO A 273 4.22 -9.76 -16.34
CA PRO A 273 4.25 -8.90 -15.16
C PRO A 273 4.74 -9.67 -13.93
N LEU A 274 5.25 -8.96 -12.93
CA LEU A 274 5.57 -9.50 -11.61
C LEU A 274 4.37 -10.23 -11.01
N THR A 275 4.61 -11.35 -10.36
CA THR A 275 3.61 -11.97 -9.49
C THR A 275 3.52 -11.23 -8.15
N SER A 276 2.41 -11.41 -7.44
CA SER A 276 2.25 -10.83 -6.09
C SER A 276 3.32 -11.34 -5.12
N ARG A 277 3.77 -12.60 -5.29
CA ARG A 277 4.81 -13.22 -4.47
C ARG A 277 6.19 -12.63 -4.76
N GLU A 278 6.55 -12.45 -6.02
CA GLU A 278 7.82 -11.81 -6.40
C GLU A 278 7.92 -10.40 -5.82
N LEU A 279 6.86 -9.60 -5.93
CA LEU A 279 6.83 -8.26 -5.34
C LEU A 279 7.00 -8.28 -3.81
N GLN A 280 6.41 -9.26 -3.13
CA GLN A 280 6.64 -9.45 -1.68
C GLN A 280 8.08 -9.83 -1.38
N ILE A 281 8.69 -10.69 -2.18
CA ILE A 281 10.10 -11.10 -2.03
C ILE A 281 11.02 -9.89 -2.23
N VAL A 282 10.80 -9.08 -3.27
CA VAL A 282 11.58 -7.86 -3.53
C VAL A 282 11.59 -6.95 -2.30
N VAL A 283 10.40 -6.63 -1.76
CA VAL A 283 10.27 -5.72 -0.62
C VAL A 283 10.90 -6.32 0.65
N LYS A 284 10.62 -7.59 0.97
CA LYS A 284 11.17 -8.26 2.16
C LYS A 284 12.68 -8.42 2.10
N SER A 285 13.21 -8.83 0.94
CA SER A 285 14.64 -9.00 0.76
C SER A 285 15.40 -7.68 0.87
N ALA A 286 14.82 -6.60 0.36
CA ALA A 286 15.40 -5.26 0.50
C ALA A 286 15.39 -4.80 1.97
N ALA A 287 14.29 -5.02 2.69
CA ALA A 287 14.20 -4.71 4.12
C ALA A 287 15.24 -5.50 4.94
N LYS A 288 15.41 -6.79 4.64
CA LYS A 288 16.42 -7.63 5.28
C LYS A 288 17.85 -7.12 5.02
N ARG A 289 18.19 -6.81 3.76
CA ARG A 289 19.52 -6.29 3.40
C ARG A 289 19.80 -4.92 3.97
N ALA A 290 18.77 -4.09 4.12
CA ALA A 290 18.88 -2.78 4.76
C ALA A 290 19.04 -2.86 6.29
N GLY A 291 19.05 -4.06 6.88
CA GLY A 291 19.22 -4.26 8.32
C GLY A 291 18.00 -3.84 9.16
N ILE A 292 16.79 -3.83 8.58
CA ILE A 292 15.57 -3.49 9.34
C ILE A 292 15.27 -4.63 10.33
N GLY A 293 15.21 -4.31 11.62
CA GLY A 293 15.06 -5.32 12.68
C GLY A 293 13.77 -6.16 12.62
N HIS A 294 12.72 -5.63 11.99
CA HIS A 294 11.42 -6.30 11.82
C HIS A 294 11.10 -6.57 10.34
N TRP A 295 12.11 -6.91 9.53
CA TRP A 295 11.98 -7.08 8.09
C TRP A 295 10.91 -8.12 7.69
N GLU A 296 10.68 -9.16 8.50
CA GLU A 296 9.64 -10.18 8.25
C GLU A 296 8.23 -9.58 8.22
N ALA A 297 8.00 -8.51 8.99
CA ALA A 297 6.74 -7.80 9.07
C ALA A 297 6.58 -6.74 7.98
N VAL A 298 7.62 -6.48 7.16
CA VAL A 298 7.58 -5.53 6.04
C VAL A 298 7.03 -6.21 4.80
N HIS A 299 6.07 -5.56 4.14
CA HIS A 299 5.47 -6.02 2.88
C HIS A 299 5.01 -4.83 2.01
N PRO A 300 4.64 -5.00 0.73
CA PRO A 300 4.32 -3.88 -0.16
C PRO A 300 3.29 -2.89 0.38
N HIS A 301 2.30 -3.34 1.15
CA HIS A 301 1.32 -2.44 1.75
C HIS A 301 1.89 -1.54 2.86
N CYS A 302 2.98 -1.97 3.50
CA CYS A 302 3.69 -1.14 4.48
C CYS A 302 4.28 0.11 3.82
N LEU A 303 4.82 0.00 2.59
CA LEU A 303 5.33 1.14 1.84
C LEU A 303 4.24 2.15 1.49
N ARG A 304 3.03 1.68 1.18
CA ARG A 304 1.87 2.57 1.01
C ARG A 304 1.54 3.31 2.32
N LYS A 305 1.65 2.66 3.48
CA LYS A 305 1.46 3.32 4.78
C LYS A 305 2.58 4.32 5.07
N SER A 306 3.81 4.02 4.66
CA SER A 306 4.90 4.99 4.70
C SER A 306 4.60 6.21 3.82
N PHE A 307 3.99 6.03 2.64
CA PHE A 307 3.48 7.14 1.82
C PHE A 307 2.39 7.94 2.53
N GLU A 308 1.40 7.28 3.13
CA GLU A 308 0.36 7.95 3.93
C GLU A 308 0.98 8.80 5.06
N THR A 309 2.07 8.34 5.68
CA THR A 309 2.81 9.13 6.66
C THR A 309 3.42 10.41 6.06
N VAL A 310 3.91 10.34 4.82
CA VAL A 310 4.40 11.53 4.08
C VAL A 310 3.26 12.50 3.79
N LEU A 311 2.09 12.00 3.36
CA LEU A 311 0.91 12.83 3.08
C LEU A 311 0.39 13.58 4.33
N HIS A 312 0.54 12.98 5.52
CA HIS A 312 0.20 13.61 6.80
C HIS A 312 1.29 14.52 7.36
N SER A 313 2.47 14.53 6.76
CA SER A 313 3.57 15.37 7.21
C SER A 313 3.41 16.82 6.69
N PRO A 314 3.90 17.84 7.43
CA PRO A 314 3.88 19.20 6.94
C PRO A 314 4.55 19.33 5.57
N LEU A 315 3.98 20.14 4.69
CA LEU A 315 4.50 20.42 3.34
C LEU A 315 5.86 21.15 3.43
N VAL A 316 6.59 21.18 2.31
CA VAL A 316 7.92 21.82 2.23
C VAL A 316 7.83 23.32 2.54
N ASP A 317 6.80 23.98 2.04
CA ASP A 317 6.50 25.41 2.20
C ASP A 317 5.61 25.72 3.41
N GLY A 318 5.36 24.73 4.27
CA GLY A 318 4.50 24.82 5.45
C GLY A 318 3.04 24.41 5.17
N GLY A 319 2.27 24.33 6.25
CA GLY A 319 0.89 23.85 6.19
C GLY A 319 0.76 22.35 5.94
N ASN A 320 -0.46 21.91 5.65
CA ASN A 320 -0.80 20.50 5.42
C ASN A 320 -1.43 20.33 4.04
N LEU A 321 -1.34 19.14 3.49
CA LEU A 321 -2.04 18.77 2.27
C LEU A 321 -3.56 18.74 2.51
N ASP A 322 -4.33 19.24 1.55
CA ASP A 322 -5.79 19.17 1.61
C ASP A 322 -6.26 17.71 1.70
N THR A 323 -7.25 17.45 2.56
CA THR A 323 -7.77 16.09 2.79
C THR A 323 -8.31 15.46 1.51
N GLU A 324 -8.93 16.23 0.63
CA GLU A 324 -9.45 15.73 -0.65
C GLU A 324 -8.31 15.30 -1.58
N VAL A 325 -7.26 16.12 -1.68
CA VAL A 325 -6.04 15.79 -2.45
C VAL A 325 -5.39 14.54 -1.89
N HIS A 326 -5.25 14.43 -0.56
CA HIS A 326 -4.73 13.26 0.11
C HIS A 326 -5.52 11.99 -0.27
N LEU A 327 -6.85 12.01 -0.08
CA LEU A 327 -7.70 10.86 -0.38
C LEU A 327 -7.66 10.48 -1.86
N PHE A 328 -7.62 11.47 -2.76
CA PHE A 328 -7.50 11.24 -4.19
C PHE A 328 -6.17 10.53 -4.54
N LEU A 329 -5.03 11.04 -4.07
CA LEU A 329 -3.70 10.47 -4.37
C LEU A 329 -3.56 9.00 -3.94
N ILE A 330 -4.27 8.57 -2.90
CA ILE A 330 -4.29 7.16 -2.47
C ILE A 330 -5.44 6.36 -3.10
N GLY A 331 -6.27 6.96 -3.95
CA GLY A 331 -7.40 6.31 -4.61
C GLY A 331 -8.48 5.85 -3.62
N HIS A 332 -8.80 6.70 -2.64
CA HIS A 332 -9.96 6.57 -1.77
C HIS A 332 -11.11 7.42 -2.29
N SER A 333 -12.35 7.02 -1.94
CA SER A 333 -13.53 7.85 -2.20
C SER A 333 -13.50 9.06 -1.30
N LEU A 334 -13.84 10.22 -1.85
CA LEU A 334 -14.07 11.40 -1.05
C LEU A 334 -15.36 11.24 -0.20
N PRO A 335 -15.39 11.78 1.01
CA PRO A 335 -16.58 11.66 1.87
C PRO A 335 -17.77 12.40 1.30
N GLY A 336 -18.97 11.85 1.49
CA GLY A 336 -20.23 12.46 1.06
C GLY A 336 -20.38 12.59 -0.45
N SER A 337 -20.91 13.74 -0.90
CA SER A 337 -21.16 14.08 -2.31
C SER A 337 -20.00 14.83 -2.99
N GLN A 338 -18.82 14.90 -2.39
CA GLN A 338 -17.70 15.71 -2.88
C GLN A 338 -16.99 15.12 -4.10
N ASP A 339 -17.03 13.79 -4.27
CA ASP A 339 -16.38 13.07 -5.38
C ASP A 339 -16.66 13.68 -6.79
N PRO A 340 -17.90 14.06 -7.15
CA PRO A 340 -18.20 14.69 -8.44
C PRO A 340 -17.68 16.13 -8.60
N TYR A 341 -17.44 16.83 -7.50
CA TYR A 341 -16.98 18.23 -7.51
C TYR A 341 -15.46 18.36 -7.49
N PHE A 342 -14.74 17.26 -7.23
CA PHE A 342 -13.28 17.25 -7.25
C PHE A 342 -12.76 17.26 -8.69
N ASP A 343 -12.10 18.35 -9.09
CA ASP A 343 -11.59 18.53 -10.44
C ASP A 343 -10.35 17.65 -10.71
N GLN A 344 -10.59 16.50 -11.29
CA GLN A 344 -9.54 15.54 -11.69
C GLN A 344 -8.93 15.89 -13.07
N SER A 345 -9.49 16.86 -13.80
CA SER A 345 -9.10 17.15 -15.19
C SER A 345 -7.79 17.91 -15.30
N LYS A 346 -7.24 18.42 -14.19
CA LYS A 346 -6.04 19.25 -14.14
C LYS A 346 -4.87 18.54 -13.44
N PRO A 347 -4.22 17.56 -14.09
CA PRO A 347 -3.12 16.81 -13.47
C PRO A 347 -1.93 17.68 -13.10
N ASP A 348 -1.64 18.77 -13.83
CA ASP A 348 -0.51 19.65 -13.52
C ASP A 348 -0.73 20.41 -12.20
N ARG A 349 -1.97 20.83 -11.90
CA ARG A 349 -2.30 21.41 -10.59
C ARG A 349 -2.07 20.41 -9.46
N MET A 350 -2.45 19.16 -9.66
CA MET A 350 -2.21 18.09 -8.70
C MET A 350 -0.73 17.76 -8.55
N ARG A 351 0.03 17.82 -9.65
CA ARG A 351 1.49 17.66 -9.65
C ARG A 351 2.18 18.72 -8.78
N ILE A 352 1.73 19.98 -8.87
CA ILE A 352 2.23 21.06 -8.01
C ILE A 352 1.94 20.75 -6.53
N GLN A 353 0.73 20.31 -6.19
CA GLN A 353 0.41 19.92 -4.81
C GLN A 353 1.28 18.74 -4.33
N TYR A 354 1.47 17.75 -5.19
CA TYR A 354 2.31 16.59 -4.90
C TYR A 354 3.79 16.96 -4.71
N SER A 355 4.33 17.87 -5.52
CA SER A 355 5.74 18.28 -5.43
C SER A 355 6.09 18.99 -4.10
N ARG A 356 5.10 19.49 -3.37
CA ARG A 356 5.25 20.08 -2.03
C ARG A 356 5.44 19.03 -0.92
N LEU A 357 5.29 17.74 -1.21
CA LEU A 357 5.47 16.66 -0.25
C LEU A 357 6.95 16.44 0.09
N ARG A 358 7.24 16.17 1.36
CA ARG A 358 8.61 15.99 1.86
C ARG A 358 9.13 14.57 1.65
N PHE A 359 9.39 14.17 0.43
CA PHE A 359 10.00 12.87 0.13
C PHE A 359 11.51 12.87 0.39
N GLY A 360 12.24 13.87 -0.08
CA GLY A 360 13.70 13.89 -0.14
C GLY A 360 14.40 13.44 1.14
N ARG A 361 15.55 12.81 0.98
CA ARG A 361 16.49 12.60 2.09
C ARG A 361 16.81 13.97 2.66
N THR A 362 16.85 14.08 3.99
CA THR A 362 17.16 15.34 4.67
C THR A 362 18.66 15.63 4.54
N THR A 363 19.17 15.75 3.32
CA THR A 363 20.51 16.27 3.06
C THR A 363 20.45 17.79 2.99
N ILE A 364 21.51 18.44 3.43
CA ILE A 364 21.65 19.91 3.39
C ILE A 364 21.44 20.38 1.95
N GLU A 365 21.95 19.65 0.93
CA GLU A 365 21.79 19.96 -0.50
C GLU A 365 20.31 20.01 -0.96
N ASN A 366 19.46 19.09 -0.51
CA ASN A 366 18.04 19.11 -0.87
C ASN A 366 17.28 20.28 -0.23
N LYS A 367 17.69 20.73 0.98
CA LYS A 367 17.14 21.93 1.59
C LYS A 367 17.50 23.16 0.79
N PHE A 368 18.74 23.25 0.29
CA PHE A 368 19.18 24.37 -0.57
C PHE A 368 18.48 24.36 -1.93
N LYS A 369 18.30 23.20 -2.55
CA LYS A 369 17.62 23.09 -3.86
C LYS A 369 16.16 23.53 -3.78
N VAL A 370 15.45 23.16 -2.72
CA VAL A 370 14.07 23.57 -2.48
C VAL A 370 13.99 25.07 -2.14
N LEU A 371 14.92 25.57 -1.35
CA LEU A 371 14.98 26.98 -1.01
C LEU A 371 15.28 27.84 -2.27
N ARG A 372 16.22 27.42 -3.12
CA ARG A 372 16.51 28.08 -4.40
C ARG A 372 15.30 28.13 -5.31
N ALA A 373 14.57 27.01 -5.46
CA ALA A 373 13.35 26.95 -6.27
C ALA A 373 12.23 27.85 -5.73
N ALA A 374 12.06 27.91 -4.41
CA ALA A 374 11.07 28.77 -3.76
C ALA A 374 11.41 30.26 -3.89
N VAL A 375 12.71 30.58 -3.77
CA VAL A 375 13.20 31.96 -3.94
C VAL A 375 13.10 32.36 -5.41
N ALA A 376 13.53 31.53 -6.36
CA ALA A 376 13.41 31.83 -7.81
C ALA A 376 11.95 32.14 -8.19
N LYS A 377 11.00 31.35 -7.66
CA LYS A 377 9.58 31.57 -7.90
C LYS A 377 9.03 32.85 -7.25
N ALA A 378 9.52 33.21 -6.06
CA ALA A 378 9.11 34.46 -5.37
C ALA A 378 9.60 35.70 -6.05
N PHE A 379 10.63 35.59 -6.91
CA PHE A 379 11.25 36.68 -7.64
C PHE A 379 10.94 36.66 -9.16
N GLU A 380 10.06 35.73 -9.63
CA GLU A 380 9.69 35.62 -11.06
C GLU A 380 9.14 36.91 -11.66
N ASP A 381 8.54 37.80 -10.84
CA ASP A 381 7.95 39.06 -11.23
C ASP A 381 8.82 40.30 -10.80
N THR A 382 10.08 40.08 -10.42
CA THR A 382 10.97 41.17 -9.95
C THR A 382 12.26 41.20 -10.77
N ASP A 383 12.85 42.38 -10.92
CA ASP A 383 14.15 42.55 -11.59
C ASP A 383 15.36 42.15 -10.72
N LEU A 384 15.13 41.43 -9.62
CA LEU A 384 16.16 40.98 -8.69
C LEU A 384 16.65 39.56 -9.03
N ASP A 385 17.98 39.39 -9.07
CA ASP A 385 18.59 38.08 -9.25
C ASP A 385 18.42 37.20 -7.99
N PRO A 386 17.66 36.08 -8.06
CA PRO A 386 17.44 35.19 -6.92
C PRO A 386 18.73 34.66 -6.31
N GLU A 387 19.79 34.44 -7.07
CA GLU A 387 21.04 33.91 -6.56
C GLU A 387 21.79 34.95 -5.70
N GLN A 388 21.81 36.22 -6.11
CA GLN A 388 22.37 37.30 -5.31
C GLN A 388 21.66 37.46 -3.96
N VAL A 389 20.34 37.43 -3.95
CA VAL A 389 19.55 37.53 -2.71
C VAL A 389 19.81 36.34 -1.76
N ILE A 390 20.00 35.13 -2.30
CA ILE A 390 20.35 33.96 -1.48
C ILE A 390 21.76 34.12 -0.89
N GLU A 391 22.73 34.58 -1.64
CA GLU A 391 24.10 34.79 -1.18
C GLU A 391 24.18 35.88 -0.10
N GLU A 392 23.47 36.99 -0.29
CA GLU A 392 23.36 38.04 0.73
C GLU A 392 22.70 37.55 2.01
N TYR A 393 21.60 36.77 1.90
CA TYR A 393 20.94 36.21 3.06
C TYR A 393 21.83 35.20 3.80
N VAL A 394 22.57 34.36 3.10
CA VAL A 394 23.51 33.40 3.71
C VAL A 394 24.66 34.15 4.38
N SER A 395 25.17 35.20 3.78
CA SER A 395 26.23 36.04 4.35
C SER A 395 25.77 36.76 5.61
N LEU A 396 24.56 37.35 5.61
CA LEU A 396 23.97 38.00 6.77
C LEU A 396 23.76 37.04 7.93
N LYS A 397 23.33 35.79 7.62
CA LYS A 397 23.11 34.75 8.64
C LYS A 397 24.41 34.19 9.24
N HIS A 398 25.50 34.21 8.48
CA HIS A 398 26.84 33.92 9.01
C HIS A 398 27.34 35.06 9.89
N MET A 399 27.13 36.33 9.53
CA MET A 399 27.50 37.46 10.35
C MET A 399 26.76 37.55 11.68
N THR A 400 25.46 37.22 11.69
CA THR A 400 24.65 37.14 12.96
C THR A 400 25.02 35.97 13.86
N LYS A 401 25.60 34.89 13.36
CA LYS A 401 26.10 33.77 14.18
C LYS A 401 27.50 34.02 14.77
N THR A 402 28.27 34.89 14.16
CA THR A 402 29.60 35.28 14.68
C THR A 402 29.56 36.49 15.61
N ALA A 403 28.46 37.23 15.63
CA ALA A 403 28.22 38.26 16.66
C ALA A 403 27.87 37.56 18.00
N ARG A 404 28.85 37.44 18.91
CA ARG A 404 28.61 37.05 20.29
C ARG A 404 27.63 38.04 20.92
N PRO A 405 26.65 37.62 21.75
CA PRO A 405 25.83 38.55 22.47
C PRO A 405 26.73 39.30 23.46
N PHE A 406 26.84 40.59 23.28
CA PHE A 406 27.47 41.51 24.26
C PHE A 406 26.64 41.52 25.52
N GLY A 407 27.29 41.15 26.67
CA GLY A 407 27.01 41.70 27.96
C GLY A 407 25.74 41.25 28.68
N SER A 408 25.83 40.14 29.36
CA SER A 408 25.09 39.96 30.62
C SER A 408 25.94 40.51 31.77
N SER A 409 25.81 41.80 32.07
CA SER A 409 26.28 42.40 33.31
C SER A 409 25.29 43.48 33.69
N ASN A 410 24.23 43.11 34.40
CA ASN A 410 23.42 43.96 35.26
C ASN A 410 22.32 43.13 35.95
N SER A 411 22.72 42.16 36.77
CA SER A 411 21.81 41.48 37.70
C SER A 411 22.20 41.70 39.19
N ASP A 412 23.10 42.70 39.52
CA ASP A 412 23.53 42.93 40.89
C ASP A 412 23.17 44.31 41.46
N LEU A 413 22.06 44.93 41.03
CA LEU A 413 21.64 46.24 41.54
C LEU A 413 20.14 46.34 41.90
N LEU A 414 19.48 45.26 42.25
CA LEU A 414 18.07 45.28 42.70
C LEU A 414 17.80 44.45 43.98
N GLN A 415 18.79 44.24 44.84
CA GLN A 415 18.59 43.66 46.18
C GLN A 415 19.10 44.56 47.31
N SER A 416 18.72 45.82 47.32
CA SER A 416 18.91 46.65 48.51
C SER A 416 17.92 47.81 48.54
N LYS A 417 16.63 47.54 48.64
CA LYS A 417 15.62 48.51 49.10
C LYS A 417 14.26 47.82 49.33
N GLU A 418 14.15 46.96 50.28
CA GLU A 418 12.91 46.66 50.99
C GLU A 418 13.26 46.16 52.38
N GLY A 419 13.54 47.12 53.23
CA GLY A 419 13.70 46.94 54.66
C GLY A 419 13.43 48.30 55.30
N ASN A 420 12.19 48.60 55.62
CA ASN A 420 11.65 49.51 56.64
C ASN A 420 10.32 50.13 56.14
N ARG A 421 9.24 49.58 56.66
CA ARG A 421 8.15 50.34 57.31
C ARG A 421 7.04 49.41 57.79
N THR A 422 7.00 49.32 59.09
CA THR A 422 5.87 49.00 60.00
C THR A 422 5.01 47.78 59.67
#